data_4f1feb24975479bad668c48215f70399
#
_entry.id   4f1feb24975479bad668c48215f70399
#
_cell.length_a   1.000
_cell.length_b   1.000
_cell.length_c   1.000
_cell.angle_alpha   90.00
_cell.angle_beta   90.00
_cell.angle_gamma   90.00
#
_symmetry.space_group_name_H-M   'P 1'
#
loop_
_entity.id
_entity.type
_entity.pdbx_description
1 polymer ?
#
loop_
_entity_poly.entity_id
_entity_poly.type
_entity_poly.pdbx_seq_one_letter_code
_entity_poly.pdbx_strand_id
1 'polypeptide(L)'
;MKHNRYALDSATMEGIAVPATFINQPRAQRMFLDICAWAAREHPFYRQWLSKAAQAVPLLTRIDVLDNNEKLLNGHPVTARTSGSTGVPVEISWSQSRIELEGLAQERFIGWLGGRMNPVQLIHLAQTMRNGMHINRAVADQIAFLHERHIESGINAITTYPSNAERLCHAVIERQIDVSFIKRVGLIGEVFDSHQEALIRDAFSGAQIWSTYSSQELGLIAVRCPYNPSYHHVMAGKLGVEILNQANEPCSQGEVGRLVITDFYNRNSPLIRYDIGDLAAWGSCPCGKIDLPALATVLGKVRGALLHKNGERVPFTQLSESLRDIPGMRQYQVLQRGLCDFLVRLVHSDQQLSTALQAQVESAFLNHFGYLPRLVIQMEPIIEREANGKFYASICKV
;
A
#
# COMPACT_ATOMS: atom_id res chain seq x y z
N MET A 1 0.41 27.74 22.23
CA MET A 1 0.05 28.84 21.35
C MET A 1 1.32 29.64 20.99
N LYS A 2 1.98 29.29 19.90
CA LYS A 2 2.94 30.14 19.18
C LYS A 2 2.79 29.79 17.69
N HIS A 3 1.61 30.09 17.16
CA HIS A 3 1.31 30.07 15.74
C HIS A 3 1.37 31.51 15.25
N ASN A 4 2.43 31.88 14.58
CA ASN A 4 2.46 32.81 13.47
C ASN A 4 3.91 33.30 13.24
N ARG A 5 4.78 32.46 12.65
CA ARG A 5 6.09 32.90 12.19
C ARG A 5 6.35 32.66 10.70
N TYR A 6 5.35 32.29 9.94
CA TYR A 6 5.49 32.16 8.50
C TYR A 6 4.36 32.93 7.80
N ALA A 7 4.37 34.26 7.99
CA ALA A 7 3.69 35.12 7.06
C ALA A 7 4.40 34.96 5.71
N LEU A 8 3.74 34.32 4.77
CA LEU A 8 4.24 34.13 3.41
C LEU A 8 4.39 35.51 2.76
N ASP A 9 5.57 35.77 2.23
CA ASP A 9 5.80 36.90 1.36
C ASP A 9 4.96 36.66 0.09
N SER A 10 3.99 37.54 -0.18
CA SER A 10 3.07 37.44 -1.32
C SER A 10 3.80 37.32 -2.64
N ALA A 11 4.99 37.90 -2.78
CA ALA A 11 5.80 37.84 -3.98
C ALA A 11 6.35 36.44 -4.29
N THR A 12 6.58 35.59 -3.29
CA THR A 12 7.06 34.20 -3.50
C THR A 12 5.93 33.24 -3.89
N MET A 13 4.67 33.65 -3.71
CA MET A 13 3.49 32.85 -4.03
C MET A 13 2.85 33.19 -5.39
N GLU A 14 3.18 34.35 -5.97
CA GLU A 14 2.75 34.73 -7.31
C GLU A 14 3.40 33.79 -8.33
N GLY A 15 2.64 32.82 -8.83
CA GLY A 15 3.06 31.87 -9.88
C GLY A 15 3.03 30.38 -9.51
N ILE A 16 2.84 30.01 -8.22
CA ILE A 16 2.66 28.58 -7.87
C ILE A 16 1.20 28.19 -8.07
N ALA A 17 0.92 27.43 -9.13
CA ALA A 17 -0.41 26.91 -9.38
C ALA A 17 -0.77 25.79 -8.39
N VAL A 18 -1.89 25.99 -7.72
CA VAL A 18 -2.48 24.98 -6.82
C VAL A 18 -3.06 23.84 -7.65
N PRO A 19 -2.78 22.57 -7.32
CA PRO A 19 -3.43 21.44 -7.98
C PRO A 19 -4.95 21.58 -7.98
N ALA A 20 -5.59 21.27 -9.11
CA ALA A 20 -7.05 21.38 -9.26
C ALA A 20 -7.82 20.61 -8.17
N THR A 21 -7.28 19.48 -7.71
CA THR A 21 -7.83 18.69 -6.61
C THR A 21 -7.96 19.47 -5.29
N PHE A 22 -7.10 20.48 -5.06
CA PHE A 22 -7.09 21.26 -3.80
C PHE A 22 -7.87 22.57 -3.89
N ILE A 23 -8.34 23.00 -5.08
CA ILE A 23 -9.00 24.30 -5.27
C ILE A 23 -10.19 24.48 -4.31
N ASN A 24 -11.00 23.42 -4.11
CA ASN A 24 -12.17 23.45 -3.23
C ASN A 24 -11.87 22.91 -1.81
N GLN A 25 -10.60 22.82 -1.43
CA GLN A 25 -10.13 22.33 -0.13
C GLN A 25 -9.23 23.39 0.53
N PRO A 26 -9.77 24.44 1.17
CA PRO A 26 -9.00 25.61 1.63
C PRO A 26 -7.82 25.28 2.54
N ARG A 27 -7.93 24.21 3.35
CA ARG A 27 -6.84 23.77 4.21
C ARG A 27 -5.71 23.12 3.40
N ALA A 28 -6.04 22.18 2.51
CA ALA A 28 -5.05 21.50 1.68
C ALA A 28 -4.35 22.50 0.75
N GLN A 29 -5.10 23.44 0.19
CA GLN A 29 -4.57 24.53 -0.63
C GLN A 29 -3.52 25.36 0.12
N ARG A 30 -3.84 25.84 1.32
CA ARG A 30 -2.89 26.62 2.14
C ARG A 30 -1.64 25.79 2.47
N MET A 31 -1.81 24.55 2.90
CA MET A 31 -0.69 23.69 3.27
C MET A 31 0.20 23.34 2.08
N PHE A 32 -0.39 23.16 0.90
CA PHE A 32 0.37 22.96 -0.33
C PHE A 32 1.21 24.19 -0.68
N LEU A 33 0.62 25.38 -0.64
CA LEU A 33 1.34 26.61 -0.89
C LEU A 33 2.43 26.84 0.14
N ASP A 34 2.18 26.57 1.43
CA ASP A 34 3.15 26.70 2.51
C ASP A 34 4.37 25.80 2.31
N ILE A 35 4.17 24.52 1.95
CA ILE A 35 5.29 23.62 1.71
C ILE A 35 6.08 24.01 0.46
N CYS A 36 5.41 24.41 -0.61
CA CYS A 36 6.06 24.85 -1.84
C CYS A 36 6.90 26.12 -1.60
N ALA A 37 6.32 27.15 -0.95
CA ALA A 37 7.03 28.40 -0.65
C ALA A 37 8.23 28.17 0.28
N TRP A 38 8.06 27.34 1.31
CA TRP A 38 9.17 26.95 2.15
C TRP A 38 10.26 26.22 1.35
N ALA A 39 9.88 25.24 0.55
CA ALA A 39 10.81 24.42 -0.23
C ALA A 39 11.57 25.23 -1.28
N ALA A 40 10.90 26.17 -1.94
CA ALA A 40 11.54 27.08 -2.89
C ALA A 40 12.60 27.98 -2.23
N ARG A 41 12.39 28.39 -0.99
CA ARG A 41 13.30 29.27 -0.24
C ARG A 41 14.42 28.51 0.46
N GLU A 42 14.09 27.42 1.17
CA GLU A 42 14.98 26.77 2.11
C GLU A 42 15.64 25.49 1.58
N HIS A 43 15.07 24.85 0.53
CA HIS A 43 15.54 23.55 0.08
C HIS A 43 16.24 23.66 -1.29
N PRO A 44 17.56 23.42 -1.40
CA PRO A 44 18.33 23.64 -2.64
C PRO A 44 17.79 22.89 -3.86
N PHE A 45 17.40 21.61 -3.69
CA PHE A 45 16.78 20.81 -4.76
C PHE A 45 15.49 21.47 -5.25
N TYR A 46 14.58 21.84 -4.36
CA TYR A 46 13.29 22.40 -4.73
C TYR A 46 13.37 23.81 -5.28
N ARG A 47 14.36 24.61 -4.88
CA ARG A 47 14.62 25.92 -5.51
C ARG A 47 14.84 25.77 -7.01
N GLN A 48 15.61 24.76 -7.43
CA GLN A 48 15.83 24.46 -8.84
C GLN A 48 14.66 23.71 -9.48
N TRP A 49 14.01 22.79 -8.74
CA TRP A 49 12.88 22.00 -9.25
C TRP A 49 11.66 22.88 -9.54
N LEU A 50 11.32 23.75 -8.61
CA LEU A 50 10.16 24.65 -8.73
C LEU A 50 10.40 25.81 -9.71
N SER A 51 11.65 26.23 -9.95
CA SER A 51 11.95 27.24 -10.97
C SER A 51 11.64 26.78 -12.41
N LYS A 52 11.52 25.47 -12.62
CA LYS A 52 11.10 24.89 -13.91
C LYS A 52 9.58 24.91 -14.11
N ALA A 53 8.83 25.28 -13.09
CA ALA A 53 7.38 25.29 -13.10
C ALA A 53 6.86 26.52 -13.83
N ALA A 54 6.57 26.42 -15.14
CA ALA A 54 5.99 27.54 -15.90
C ALA A 54 4.51 27.81 -15.53
N GLN A 55 3.74 26.80 -15.12
CA GLN A 55 2.32 26.92 -14.78
C GLN A 55 1.87 25.99 -13.64
N ALA A 56 2.52 24.87 -13.42
CA ALA A 56 2.16 23.91 -12.36
C ALA A 56 3.41 23.29 -11.73
N VAL A 57 3.34 22.97 -10.45
CA VAL A 57 4.42 22.23 -9.75
C VAL A 57 4.60 20.88 -10.44
N PRO A 58 5.80 20.56 -10.97
CA PRO A 58 6.05 19.30 -11.67
C PRO A 58 5.81 18.09 -10.77
N LEU A 59 5.39 16.96 -11.37
CA LEU A 59 5.35 15.69 -10.67
C LEU A 59 6.76 15.23 -10.34
N LEU A 60 6.95 14.73 -9.13
CA LEU A 60 8.17 14.09 -8.69
C LEU A 60 7.99 12.58 -8.81
N THR A 61 8.70 11.95 -9.73
CA THR A 61 8.63 10.49 -9.91
C THR A 61 9.61 9.77 -8.98
N ARG A 62 9.44 8.46 -8.83
CA ARG A 62 10.40 7.65 -8.09
C ARG A 62 11.81 7.71 -8.69
N ILE A 63 11.94 7.83 -10.00
CA ILE A 63 13.24 7.96 -10.68
C ILE A 63 13.88 9.27 -10.30
N ASP A 64 13.12 10.38 -10.34
CA ASP A 64 13.61 11.69 -9.92
C ASP A 64 14.13 11.68 -8.48
N VAL A 65 13.41 10.97 -7.59
CA VAL A 65 13.84 10.82 -6.18
C VAL A 65 15.13 10.02 -6.11
N LEU A 66 15.27 8.90 -6.81
CA LEU A 66 16.49 8.08 -6.80
C LEU A 66 17.70 8.85 -7.35
N ASP A 67 17.54 9.53 -8.48
CA ASP A 67 18.61 10.29 -9.14
C ASP A 67 19.06 11.53 -8.31
N ASN A 68 18.21 11.99 -7.39
CA ASN A 68 18.47 13.16 -6.56
C ASN A 68 18.37 12.87 -5.05
N ASN A 69 18.46 11.62 -4.62
CA ASN A 69 18.18 11.23 -3.24
C ASN A 69 19.06 11.98 -2.22
N GLU A 70 20.36 12.10 -2.50
CA GLU A 70 21.30 12.86 -1.65
C GLU A 70 20.89 14.34 -1.54
N LYS A 71 20.51 14.95 -2.67
CA LYS A 71 20.05 16.36 -2.68
C LYS A 71 18.73 16.55 -1.93
N LEU A 72 17.82 15.55 -2.01
CA LEU A 72 16.56 15.56 -1.29
C LEU A 72 16.74 15.38 0.20
N LEU A 73 17.72 14.58 0.63
CA LEU A 73 18.11 14.45 2.05
C LEU A 73 18.72 15.74 2.62
N ASN A 74 19.35 16.57 1.77
CA ASN A 74 19.91 17.86 2.14
C ASN A 74 20.80 17.81 3.40
N GLY A 75 21.62 16.76 3.53
CA GLY A 75 22.51 16.55 4.68
C GLY A 75 21.82 15.99 5.94
N HIS A 76 20.52 15.74 5.92
CA HIS A 76 19.83 15.11 7.05
C HIS A 76 20.07 13.59 7.08
N PRO A 77 20.15 12.98 8.29
CA PRO A 77 20.37 11.53 8.42
C PRO A 77 19.17 10.74 7.90
N VAL A 78 19.43 9.60 7.28
CA VAL A 78 18.39 8.69 6.80
C VAL A 78 17.64 8.07 7.98
N THR A 79 16.32 8.22 8.01
CA THR A 79 15.45 7.64 9.06
C THR A 79 14.58 6.51 8.53
N ALA A 80 14.33 6.46 7.22
CA ALA A 80 13.56 5.40 6.59
C ALA A 80 14.16 5.03 5.21
N ARG A 81 14.02 3.76 4.82
CA ARG A 81 14.42 3.25 3.52
C ARG A 81 13.30 2.38 2.95
N THR A 82 13.00 2.57 1.67
CA THR A 82 12.06 1.66 1.00
C THR A 82 12.68 0.28 0.83
N SER A 83 11.84 -0.75 0.71
CA SER A 83 12.29 -2.14 0.57
C SER A 83 13.06 -2.43 -0.72
N GLY A 84 13.26 -1.44 -1.58
CA GLY A 84 14.05 -1.61 -2.81
C GLY A 84 13.51 -2.65 -3.77
N SER A 85 12.20 -2.90 -3.79
CA SER A 85 11.56 -3.87 -4.70
C SER A 85 11.88 -3.67 -6.20
N THR A 86 12.62 -2.58 -6.52
CA THR A 86 13.18 -2.24 -7.85
C THR A 86 14.70 -2.31 -7.91
N GLY A 87 15.35 -2.79 -6.84
CA GLY A 87 16.81 -2.86 -6.72
C GLY A 87 17.40 -1.76 -5.84
N VAL A 88 17.09 -0.48 -6.08
CA VAL A 88 17.66 0.64 -5.31
C VAL A 88 16.60 1.20 -4.35
N PRO A 89 16.85 1.23 -3.02
CA PRO A 89 15.94 1.83 -2.06
C PRO A 89 15.95 3.37 -2.18
N VAL A 90 14.78 3.98 -2.01
CA VAL A 90 14.67 5.41 -1.73
C VAL A 90 14.97 5.63 -0.24
N GLU A 91 15.80 6.59 0.05
CA GLU A 91 16.15 7.00 1.41
C GLU A 91 15.41 8.27 1.79
N ILE A 92 14.84 8.29 2.98
CA ILE A 92 14.03 9.39 3.50
C ILE A 92 14.54 9.81 4.87
N SER A 93 14.52 11.11 5.12
CA SER A 93 14.71 11.68 6.43
C SER A 93 13.41 12.33 6.91
N TRP A 94 12.83 11.82 7.98
CA TRP A 94 11.64 12.44 8.57
C TRP A 94 12.02 13.50 9.57
N SER A 95 11.45 14.69 9.43
CA SER A 95 11.57 15.76 10.42
C SER A 95 10.80 15.40 11.71
N GLN A 96 11.22 15.98 12.84
CA GLN A 96 10.58 15.74 14.14
C GLN A 96 9.07 16.03 14.10
N SER A 97 8.66 17.14 13.49
CA SER A 97 7.24 17.48 13.32
C SER A 97 6.48 16.45 12.52
N ARG A 98 7.12 15.84 11.51
CA ARG A 98 6.51 14.78 10.70
C ARG A 98 6.33 13.49 11.50
N ILE A 99 7.30 13.15 12.36
CA ILE A 99 7.22 11.99 13.27
C ILE A 99 6.07 12.17 14.27
N GLU A 100 5.94 13.35 14.86
CA GLU A 100 4.84 13.66 15.80
C GLU A 100 3.47 13.54 15.14
N LEU A 101 3.31 14.04 13.90
CA LEU A 101 2.07 13.92 13.15
C LEU A 101 1.75 12.48 12.75
N GLU A 102 2.78 11.66 12.49
CA GLU A 102 2.59 10.23 12.26
C GLU A 102 2.00 9.57 13.51
N GLY A 103 2.54 9.88 14.69
CA GLY A 103 2.00 9.41 15.96
C GLY A 103 0.53 9.79 16.15
N LEU A 104 0.17 11.05 15.89
CA LEU A 104 -1.22 11.53 15.97
C LEU A 104 -2.15 10.84 14.96
N ALA A 105 -1.67 10.56 13.75
CA ALA A 105 -2.44 9.82 12.75
C ALA A 105 -2.70 8.37 13.19
N GLN A 106 -1.70 7.72 13.78
CA GLN A 106 -1.82 6.38 14.37
C GLN A 106 -2.80 6.38 15.55
N GLU A 107 -2.73 7.37 16.46
CA GLU A 107 -3.66 7.48 17.59
C GLU A 107 -5.10 7.69 17.13
N ARG A 108 -5.33 8.54 16.13
CA ARG A 108 -6.65 8.74 15.53
C ARG A 108 -7.22 7.44 15.01
N PHE A 109 -6.42 6.72 14.25
CA PHE A 109 -6.80 5.43 13.69
C PHE A 109 -7.14 4.39 14.79
N ILE A 110 -6.29 4.28 15.81
CA ILE A 110 -6.54 3.41 16.96
C ILE A 110 -7.86 3.78 17.66
N GLY A 111 -8.16 5.08 17.75
CA GLY A 111 -9.43 5.58 18.28
C GLY A 111 -10.65 5.06 17.49
N TRP A 112 -10.56 4.99 16.16
CA TRP A 112 -11.65 4.44 15.32
C TRP A 112 -11.85 2.94 15.51
N LEU A 113 -10.83 2.21 15.95
CA LEU A 113 -10.90 0.79 16.29
C LEU A 113 -11.41 0.51 17.71
N GLY A 114 -11.87 1.54 18.43
CA GLY A 114 -12.39 1.39 19.80
C GLY A 114 -11.35 1.64 20.89
N GLY A 115 -10.24 2.29 20.56
CA GLY A 115 -9.24 2.73 21.53
C GLY A 115 -7.92 1.94 21.48
N ARG A 116 -6.98 2.38 22.33
CA ARG A 116 -5.64 1.78 22.41
C ARG A 116 -5.72 0.32 22.79
N MET A 117 -5.03 -0.52 22.02
CA MET A 117 -4.68 -1.85 22.46
C MET A 117 -3.55 -1.74 23.48
N ASN A 118 -3.57 -2.61 24.49
CA ASN A 118 -2.36 -2.80 25.30
C ASN A 118 -1.23 -3.29 24.39
N PRO A 119 -0.09 -2.58 24.28
CA PRO A 119 1.01 -2.96 23.39
C PRO A 119 1.52 -4.39 23.60
N VAL A 120 1.38 -4.92 24.83
CA VAL A 120 1.75 -6.30 25.20
C VAL A 120 0.82 -7.34 24.57
N GLN A 121 -0.38 -6.92 24.14
CA GLN A 121 -1.38 -7.82 23.56
C GLN A 121 -1.29 -7.91 22.02
N LEU A 122 -0.44 -7.12 21.38
CA LEU A 122 -0.25 -7.11 19.93
C LEU A 122 1.06 -7.79 19.54
N ILE A 123 0.97 -8.78 18.67
CA ILE A 123 2.12 -9.47 18.07
C ILE A 123 2.24 -9.11 16.60
N HIS A 124 3.46 -8.86 16.16
CA HIS A 124 3.80 -8.62 14.76
C HIS A 124 4.37 -9.87 14.10
N LEU A 125 3.66 -10.42 13.15
CA LEU A 125 4.17 -11.46 12.24
C LEU A 125 4.61 -10.74 10.94
N ALA A 126 5.81 -10.18 10.98
CA ALA A 126 6.36 -9.32 9.93
C ALA A 126 7.89 -9.48 9.84
N GLN A 127 8.56 -8.64 9.05
CA GLN A 127 10.03 -8.66 8.93
C GLN A 127 10.75 -8.13 10.17
N THR A 128 10.17 -7.16 10.87
CA THR A 128 10.76 -6.57 12.07
C THR A 128 10.34 -7.32 13.31
N MET A 129 11.32 -7.74 14.12
CA MET A 129 11.18 -8.65 15.25
C MET A 129 10.81 -8.00 16.59
N ARG A 130 10.45 -6.71 16.63
CA ARG A 130 10.01 -6.10 17.89
C ARG A 130 8.64 -6.67 18.29
N ASN A 131 8.62 -7.46 19.36
CA ASN A 131 7.44 -8.15 19.89
C ASN A 131 6.75 -9.03 18.82
N GLY A 132 7.52 -9.87 18.11
CA GLY A 132 6.93 -10.66 17.05
C GLY A 132 7.80 -11.82 16.57
N MET A 133 7.34 -12.45 15.52
CA MET A 133 8.04 -13.51 14.81
C MET A 133 8.23 -13.12 13.35
N HIS A 134 9.39 -13.49 12.81
CA HIS A 134 9.68 -13.22 11.39
C HIS A 134 8.76 -14.02 10.48
N ILE A 135 8.21 -13.37 9.47
CA ILE A 135 7.19 -13.91 8.57
C ILE A 135 7.64 -15.14 7.75
N ASN A 136 8.95 -15.34 7.58
CA ASN A 136 9.51 -16.47 6.84
C ASN A 136 9.60 -17.75 7.70
N ARG A 137 9.22 -17.70 8.98
CA ARG A 137 9.09 -18.91 9.79
C ARG A 137 7.94 -19.78 9.27
N ALA A 138 8.05 -21.09 9.48
CA ALA A 138 6.97 -22.00 9.11
C ALA A 138 5.64 -21.58 9.77
N VAL A 139 4.52 -21.76 9.07
CA VAL A 139 3.20 -21.40 9.59
C VAL A 139 2.90 -22.09 10.91
N ALA A 140 3.30 -23.35 11.06
CA ALA A 140 3.14 -24.09 12.30
C ALA A 140 3.88 -23.41 13.47
N ASP A 141 5.13 -22.93 13.24
CA ASP A 141 5.90 -22.20 14.26
C ASP A 141 5.22 -20.88 14.63
N GLN A 142 4.68 -20.16 13.61
CA GLN A 142 3.96 -18.92 13.87
C GLN A 142 2.71 -19.15 14.74
N ILE A 143 1.94 -20.19 14.45
CA ILE A 143 0.75 -20.55 15.23
C ILE A 143 1.13 -20.98 16.65
N ALA A 144 2.15 -21.84 16.79
CA ALA A 144 2.64 -22.25 18.11
C ALA A 144 3.08 -21.04 18.95
N PHE A 145 3.82 -20.10 18.32
CA PHE A 145 4.23 -18.85 18.96
C PHE A 145 3.04 -17.99 19.42
N LEU A 146 1.98 -17.90 18.63
CA LEU A 146 0.77 -17.16 19.05
C LEU A 146 0.14 -17.77 20.29
N HIS A 147 0.04 -19.10 20.38
CA HIS A 147 -0.47 -19.82 21.56
C HIS A 147 0.41 -19.59 22.79
N GLU A 148 1.73 -19.76 22.65
CA GLU A 148 2.70 -19.52 23.71
C GLU A 148 2.58 -18.09 24.26
N ARG A 149 2.58 -17.10 23.38
CA ARG A 149 2.45 -15.68 23.76
C ARG A 149 1.09 -15.36 24.36
N HIS A 150 0.02 -16.04 23.94
CA HIS A 150 -1.28 -15.90 24.58
C HIS A 150 -1.27 -16.40 26.03
N ILE A 151 -0.70 -17.58 26.26
CA ILE A 151 -0.59 -18.16 27.60
C ILE A 151 0.29 -17.27 28.51
N GLU A 152 1.43 -16.79 28.00
CA GLU A 152 2.38 -16.01 28.79
C GLU A 152 1.94 -14.57 29.05
N SER A 153 1.29 -13.91 28.09
CA SER A 153 1.07 -12.47 28.09
C SER A 153 -0.35 -12.05 27.70
N GLY A 154 -1.26 -12.99 27.42
CA GLY A 154 -2.63 -12.70 27.06
C GLY A 154 -2.78 -11.96 25.72
N ILE A 155 -1.87 -12.21 24.75
CA ILE A 155 -2.03 -11.58 23.44
C ILE A 155 -3.39 -11.92 22.84
N ASN A 156 -4.00 -10.96 22.16
CA ASN A 156 -5.29 -11.10 21.50
C ASN A 156 -5.37 -10.40 20.15
N ALA A 157 -4.24 -9.92 19.64
CA ALA A 157 -4.19 -9.22 18.38
C ALA A 157 -2.91 -9.54 17.61
N ILE A 158 -3.03 -9.61 16.29
CA ILE A 158 -1.90 -9.80 15.37
C ILE A 158 -1.89 -8.71 14.30
N THR A 159 -0.70 -8.34 13.84
CA THR A 159 -0.50 -7.65 12.56
C THR A 159 0.37 -8.47 11.65
N THR A 160 0.00 -8.58 10.39
CA THR A 160 0.76 -9.35 9.41
C THR A 160 0.47 -8.85 7.99
N TYR A 161 1.14 -9.43 7.01
CA TYR A 161 0.82 -9.21 5.59
C TYR A 161 -0.40 -10.04 5.17
N PRO A 162 -1.29 -9.54 4.29
CA PRO A 162 -2.43 -10.29 3.77
C PRO A 162 -2.09 -11.70 3.31
N SER A 163 -1.03 -11.86 2.53
CA SER A 163 -0.59 -13.17 2.04
C SER A 163 -0.08 -14.11 3.14
N ASN A 164 0.39 -13.60 4.31
CA ASN A 164 0.70 -14.44 5.44
C ASN A 164 -0.55 -14.80 6.26
N ALA A 165 -1.49 -13.84 6.40
CA ALA A 165 -2.78 -14.11 7.01
C ALA A 165 -3.49 -15.25 6.28
N GLU A 166 -3.50 -15.25 4.95
CA GLU A 166 -4.07 -16.31 4.12
C GLU A 166 -3.45 -17.68 4.44
N ARG A 167 -2.11 -17.77 4.51
CA ARG A 167 -1.41 -19.01 4.90
C ARG A 167 -1.77 -19.48 6.30
N LEU A 168 -1.87 -18.55 7.26
CA LEU A 168 -2.31 -18.87 8.63
C LEU A 168 -3.76 -19.38 8.62
N CYS A 169 -4.66 -18.74 7.88
CA CYS A 169 -6.06 -19.11 7.78
C CYS A 169 -6.21 -20.53 7.24
N HIS A 170 -5.54 -20.86 6.13
CA HIS A 170 -5.58 -22.23 5.59
C HIS A 170 -5.14 -23.27 6.63
N ALA A 171 -4.04 -23.03 7.34
CA ALA A 171 -3.56 -23.94 8.35
C ALA A 171 -4.51 -24.07 9.55
N VAL A 172 -5.12 -22.97 9.98
CA VAL A 172 -6.11 -22.94 11.08
C VAL A 172 -7.36 -23.72 10.71
N ILE A 173 -7.91 -23.50 9.51
CA ILE A 173 -9.13 -24.17 9.03
C ILE A 173 -8.85 -25.66 8.78
N GLU A 174 -7.81 -26.00 8.03
CA GLU A 174 -7.47 -27.38 7.67
C GLU A 174 -7.20 -28.26 8.89
N ARG A 175 -6.58 -27.68 9.94
CA ARG A 175 -6.18 -28.43 11.13
C ARG A 175 -7.11 -28.20 12.32
N GLN A 176 -8.17 -27.42 12.14
CA GLN A 176 -9.14 -27.06 13.19
C GLN A 176 -8.48 -26.50 14.46
N ILE A 177 -7.49 -25.61 14.28
CA ILE A 177 -6.73 -25.03 15.38
C ILE A 177 -7.56 -23.93 16.05
N ASP A 178 -7.70 -23.98 17.38
CA ASP A 178 -8.36 -22.93 18.14
C ASP A 178 -7.48 -21.68 18.22
N VAL A 179 -7.90 -20.62 17.58
CA VAL A 179 -7.31 -19.27 17.64
C VAL A 179 -8.33 -18.23 18.10
N SER A 180 -9.40 -18.65 18.79
CA SER A 180 -10.50 -17.82 19.26
C SER A 180 -10.08 -16.71 20.22
N PHE A 181 -8.88 -16.81 20.80
CA PHE A 181 -8.27 -15.76 21.62
C PHE A 181 -7.82 -14.54 20.79
N ILE A 182 -7.62 -14.68 19.47
CA ILE A 182 -7.30 -13.55 18.60
C ILE A 182 -8.58 -12.76 18.30
N LYS A 183 -8.66 -11.53 18.82
CA LYS A 183 -9.79 -10.63 18.67
C LYS A 183 -9.60 -9.55 17.62
N ARG A 184 -8.37 -9.35 17.15
CA ARG A 184 -8.02 -8.32 16.15
C ARG A 184 -6.97 -8.84 15.18
N VAL A 185 -7.21 -8.65 13.88
CA VAL A 185 -6.28 -8.97 12.79
C VAL A 185 -6.02 -7.73 11.99
N GLY A 186 -4.78 -7.25 12.02
CA GLY A 186 -4.30 -6.09 11.28
C GLY A 186 -3.49 -6.50 10.05
N LEU A 187 -3.76 -5.87 8.94
CA LEU A 187 -3.16 -6.17 7.64
C LEU A 187 -2.37 -4.97 7.12
N ILE A 188 -1.12 -5.21 6.76
CA ILE A 188 -0.16 -4.18 6.37
C ILE A 188 0.62 -4.58 5.12
N GLY A 189 1.09 -3.59 4.37
CA GLY A 189 2.20 -3.73 3.41
C GLY A 189 1.88 -4.41 2.07
N GLU A 190 0.72 -5.00 1.91
CA GLU A 190 0.23 -5.61 0.67
C GLU A 190 -1.23 -5.19 0.43
N VAL A 191 -1.72 -5.37 -0.80
CA VAL A 191 -3.13 -5.17 -1.12
C VAL A 191 -3.96 -6.24 -0.41
N PHE A 192 -5.05 -5.83 0.19
CA PHE A 192 -5.99 -6.67 0.91
C PHE A 192 -7.34 -6.68 0.19
N ASP A 193 -7.86 -7.86 -0.10
CA ASP A 193 -9.08 -8.04 -0.88
C ASP A 193 -10.22 -8.75 -0.11
N SER A 194 -11.40 -8.81 -0.75
CA SER A 194 -12.60 -9.38 -0.16
C SER A 194 -12.52 -10.89 0.10
N HIS A 195 -11.76 -11.62 -0.72
CA HIS A 195 -11.57 -13.06 -0.52
C HIS A 195 -10.73 -13.34 0.73
N GLN A 196 -9.61 -12.63 0.85
CA GLN A 196 -8.77 -12.72 2.05
C GLN A 196 -9.55 -12.30 3.30
N GLU A 197 -10.45 -11.30 3.18
CA GLU A 197 -11.33 -10.94 4.27
C GLU A 197 -12.26 -12.08 4.66
N ALA A 198 -12.92 -12.73 3.70
CA ALA A 198 -13.79 -13.86 3.97
C ALA A 198 -13.04 -15.01 4.65
N LEU A 199 -11.85 -15.33 4.15
CA LEU A 199 -10.98 -16.36 4.71
C LEU A 199 -10.54 -16.06 6.16
N ILE A 200 -10.21 -14.78 6.43
CA ILE A 200 -9.85 -14.34 7.80
C ILE A 200 -11.07 -14.40 8.72
N ARG A 201 -12.25 -14.05 8.26
CA ARG A 201 -13.49 -14.16 9.06
C ARG A 201 -13.84 -15.60 9.40
N ASP A 202 -13.55 -16.53 8.51
CA ASP A 202 -13.76 -17.96 8.75
C ASP A 202 -12.73 -18.48 9.78
N ALA A 203 -11.45 -18.23 9.59
CA ALA A 203 -10.38 -18.73 10.46
C ALA A 203 -10.35 -18.05 11.84
N PHE A 204 -10.55 -16.73 11.89
CA PHE A 204 -10.50 -15.90 13.10
C PHE A 204 -11.90 -15.36 13.42
N SER A 205 -12.85 -16.27 13.68
CA SER A 205 -14.25 -15.93 13.87
C SER A 205 -14.46 -14.86 14.93
N GLY A 206 -15.20 -13.81 14.56
CA GLY A 206 -15.48 -12.66 15.44
C GLY A 206 -14.33 -11.66 15.62
N ALA A 207 -13.18 -11.86 14.98
CA ALA A 207 -12.09 -10.90 15.06
C ALA A 207 -12.41 -9.62 14.27
N GLN A 208 -12.03 -8.48 14.84
CA GLN A 208 -12.06 -7.20 14.14
C GLN A 208 -10.90 -7.13 13.13
N ILE A 209 -11.22 -6.98 11.85
CA ILE A 209 -10.24 -6.87 10.77
C ILE A 209 -10.02 -5.41 10.43
N TRP A 210 -8.76 -5.00 10.34
CA TRP A 210 -8.38 -3.68 9.87
C TRP A 210 -7.21 -3.75 8.90
N SER A 211 -7.09 -2.77 8.01
CA SER A 211 -5.94 -2.64 7.14
C SER A 211 -5.51 -1.19 6.99
N THR A 212 -4.22 -1.00 6.72
CA THR A 212 -3.63 0.31 6.46
C THR A 212 -2.96 0.33 5.12
N TYR A 213 -3.15 1.43 4.40
CA TYR A 213 -2.35 1.78 3.25
C TYR A 213 -1.25 2.75 3.69
N SER A 214 -0.01 2.32 3.58
CA SER A 214 1.16 3.04 4.05
C SER A 214 2.39 2.77 3.18
N SER A 215 3.35 3.68 3.20
CA SER A 215 4.67 3.48 2.60
C SER A 215 5.78 3.94 3.54
N GLN A 216 7.02 3.52 3.27
CA GLN A 216 8.17 3.96 4.07
C GLN A 216 8.43 5.46 3.88
N GLU A 217 8.13 5.98 2.70
CA GLU A 217 8.34 7.38 2.34
C GLU A 217 7.36 8.33 3.03
N LEU A 218 6.08 7.91 3.13
CA LEU A 218 4.96 8.77 3.51
C LEU A 218 4.24 8.33 4.79
N GLY A 219 4.67 7.22 5.40
CA GLY A 219 4.00 6.63 6.57
C GLY A 219 2.57 6.22 6.26
N LEU A 220 1.67 6.39 7.21
CA LEU A 220 0.26 6.06 7.09
C LEU A 220 -0.43 7.00 6.09
N ILE A 221 -0.85 6.49 4.95
CA ILE A 221 -1.53 7.25 3.90
C ILE A 221 -3.03 7.22 4.08
N ALA A 222 -3.60 6.01 4.19
CA ALA A 222 -5.03 5.82 4.40
C ALA A 222 -5.31 4.60 5.27
N VAL A 223 -6.49 4.54 5.84
CA VAL A 223 -6.93 3.47 6.73
C VAL A 223 -8.28 2.97 6.29
N ARG A 224 -8.45 1.67 6.24
CA ARG A 224 -9.72 1.03 5.95
C ARG A 224 -10.79 1.47 6.95
N CYS A 225 -11.94 1.90 6.44
CA CYS A 225 -13.04 2.37 7.28
C CYS A 225 -13.59 1.23 8.14
N PRO A 226 -13.62 1.35 9.47
CA PRO A 226 -14.16 0.29 10.33
C PRO A 226 -15.68 0.15 10.24
N TYR A 227 -16.38 1.15 9.69
CA TYR A 227 -17.84 1.17 9.55
C TYR A 227 -18.29 0.78 8.13
N ASN A 228 -17.44 0.97 7.13
CA ASN A 228 -17.66 0.54 5.74
C ASN A 228 -16.35 0.07 5.12
N PRO A 229 -16.07 -1.22 5.20
CA PRO A 229 -14.77 -1.78 4.79
C PRO A 229 -14.39 -1.62 3.32
N SER A 230 -15.31 -1.22 2.46
CA SER A 230 -15.03 -0.95 1.05
C SER A 230 -14.23 0.32 0.80
N TYR A 231 -14.02 1.17 1.83
CA TYR A 231 -13.38 2.46 1.70
C TYR A 231 -12.15 2.59 2.60
N HIS A 232 -11.20 3.43 2.17
CA HIS A 232 -10.03 3.81 2.96
C HIS A 232 -10.01 5.33 3.16
N HIS A 233 -10.09 5.80 4.41
CA HIS A 233 -10.02 7.22 4.73
C HIS A 233 -8.57 7.73 4.71
N VAL A 234 -8.34 8.77 3.91
CA VAL A 234 -7.03 9.39 3.73
C VAL A 234 -6.64 10.21 4.95
N MET A 235 -5.38 10.16 5.36
CA MET A 235 -4.82 10.99 6.43
C MET A 235 -4.58 12.43 5.95
N ALA A 236 -5.64 13.07 5.45
CA ALA A 236 -5.62 14.41 4.85
C ALA A 236 -5.17 15.53 5.81
N GLY A 237 -5.04 15.23 7.11
CA GLY A 237 -4.46 16.15 8.08
C GLY A 237 -2.96 16.36 7.90
N LYS A 238 -2.25 15.44 7.27
CA LYS A 238 -0.80 15.49 7.04
C LYS A 238 -0.39 15.38 5.58
N LEU A 239 -1.25 14.83 4.71
CA LEU A 239 -0.96 14.56 3.31
C LEU A 239 -2.01 15.22 2.40
N GLY A 240 -1.54 15.79 1.30
CA GLY A 240 -2.36 16.14 0.14
C GLY A 240 -2.34 14.99 -0.86
N VAL A 241 -3.50 14.56 -1.32
CA VAL A 241 -3.63 13.45 -2.25
C VAL A 241 -4.33 13.92 -3.53
N GLU A 242 -3.75 13.55 -4.66
CA GLU A 242 -4.31 13.71 -6.00
C GLU A 242 -4.43 12.34 -6.65
N ILE A 243 -5.47 12.12 -7.44
CA ILE A 243 -5.57 10.97 -8.34
C ILE A 243 -5.63 11.53 -9.76
N LEU A 244 -4.64 11.18 -10.57
CA LEU A 244 -4.43 11.79 -11.89
C LEU A 244 -4.50 10.76 -13.00
N ASN A 245 -5.16 11.11 -14.10
CA ASN A 245 -5.16 10.34 -15.33
C ASN A 245 -3.81 10.43 -16.07
N GLN A 246 -3.71 9.83 -17.25
CA GLN A 246 -2.48 9.86 -18.07
C GLN A 246 -2.10 11.26 -18.56
N ALA A 247 -3.08 12.16 -18.71
CA ALA A 247 -2.86 13.55 -19.10
C ALA A 247 -2.45 14.46 -17.92
N ASN A 248 -2.27 13.91 -16.71
CA ASN A 248 -2.02 14.62 -15.45
C ASN A 248 -3.20 15.48 -14.97
N GLU A 249 -4.40 15.17 -15.41
CA GLU A 249 -5.63 15.82 -14.99
C GLU A 249 -6.28 15.05 -13.83
N PRO A 250 -7.03 15.73 -12.93
CA PRO A 250 -7.74 15.05 -11.85
C PRO A 250 -8.77 14.04 -12.38
N CYS A 251 -8.71 12.82 -11.85
CA CYS A 251 -9.72 11.80 -12.11
C CYS A 251 -11.06 12.14 -11.44
N SER A 252 -12.14 11.72 -12.08
CA SER A 252 -13.50 11.75 -11.52
C SER A 252 -13.68 10.73 -10.40
N GLN A 253 -14.78 10.84 -9.66
CA GLN A 253 -15.19 9.83 -8.67
C GLN A 253 -15.30 8.44 -9.32
N GLY A 254 -14.64 7.45 -8.74
CA GLY A 254 -14.61 6.07 -9.23
C GLY A 254 -13.63 5.81 -10.39
N GLU A 255 -13.10 6.85 -11.01
CA GLU A 255 -12.10 6.71 -12.06
C GLU A 255 -10.74 6.35 -11.45
N VAL A 256 -10.10 5.30 -11.97
CA VAL A 256 -8.79 4.83 -11.51
C VAL A 256 -7.69 5.67 -12.17
N GLY A 257 -6.81 6.21 -11.34
CA GLY A 257 -5.66 6.99 -11.79
C GLY A 257 -4.43 6.78 -10.90
N ARG A 258 -3.35 7.49 -11.26
CA ARG A 258 -2.08 7.47 -10.51
C ARG A 258 -2.22 8.26 -9.22
N LEU A 259 -1.74 7.68 -8.14
CA LEU A 259 -1.77 8.29 -6.82
C LEU A 259 -0.55 9.20 -6.65
N VAL A 260 -0.80 10.48 -6.53
CA VAL A 260 0.21 11.53 -6.31
C VAL A 260 0.01 12.14 -4.93
N ILE A 261 1.08 12.22 -4.15
CA ILE A 261 1.00 12.64 -2.75
C ILE A 261 1.99 13.76 -2.44
N THR A 262 1.51 14.75 -1.69
CA THR A 262 2.33 15.79 -1.10
C THR A 262 2.37 15.62 0.42
N ASP A 263 3.56 15.44 1.00
CA ASP A 263 3.75 15.52 2.45
C ASP A 263 3.86 17.00 2.87
N PHE A 264 2.88 17.48 3.59
CA PHE A 264 2.81 18.90 3.97
C PHE A 264 3.79 19.30 5.09
N TYR A 265 4.39 18.34 5.79
CA TYR A 265 5.14 18.62 7.03
C TYR A 265 6.59 18.15 7.03
N ASN A 266 6.97 17.24 6.15
CA ASN A 266 8.35 16.80 6.13
C ASN A 266 9.26 17.89 5.56
N ARG A 267 10.14 18.41 6.41
CA ARG A 267 11.10 19.47 6.04
C ARG A 267 12.53 18.94 5.80
N ASN A 268 12.82 17.70 6.20
CA ASN A 268 14.15 17.13 6.01
C ASN A 268 14.36 16.60 4.58
N SER A 269 13.43 15.78 4.11
CA SER A 269 13.38 15.30 2.72
C SER A 269 11.93 15.41 2.21
N PRO A 270 11.51 16.60 1.79
CA PRO A 270 10.12 16.84 1.38
C PRO A 270 9.78 16.10 0.10
N LEU A 271 8.58 15.53 0.05
CA LEU A 271 8.00 14.94 -1.15
C LEU A 271 6.78 15.76 -1.56
N ILE A 272 6.91 16.54 -2.63
CA ILE A 272 5.88 17.44 -3.16
C ILE A 272 5.43 16.90 -4.51
N ARG A 273 4.14 16.61 -4.66
CA ARG A 273 3.53 15.97 -5.83
C ARG A 273 4.27 14.69 -6.26
N TYR A 274 4.54 13.84 -5.28
CA TYR A 274 5.26 12.58 -5.49
C TYR A 274 4.32 11.51 -6.07
N ASP A 275 4.59 11.06 -7.29
CA ASP A 275 3.95 9.89 -7.89
C ASP A 275 4.53 8.64 -7.23
N ILE A 276 3.79 8.06 -6.28
CA ILE A 276 4.23 6.90 -5.51
C ILE A 276 4.27 5.61 -6.33
N GLY A 277 3.68 5.64 -7.55
CA GLY A 277 3.59 4.51 -8.45
C GLY A 277 2.47 3.52 -8.11
N ASP A 278 1.47 3.94 -7.34
CA ASP A 278 0.27 3.17 -7.05
C ASP A 278 -0.93 3.74 -7.81
N LEU A 279 -1.95 2.90 -8.03
CA LEU A 279 -3.23 3.29 -8.60
C LEU A 279 -4.31 3.30 -7.53
N ALA A 280 -5.22 4.28 -7.62
CA ALA A 280 -6.35 4.40 -6.72
C ALA A 280 -7.54 5.08 -7.42
N ALA A 281 -8.71 5.03 -6.78
CA ALA A 281 -9.89 5.79 -7.19
C ALA A 281 -10.52 6.48 -5.98
N TRP A 282 -10.98 7.73 -6.19
CA TRP A 282 -11.76 8.45 -5.19
C TRP A 282 -13.13 7.78 -4.97
N GLY A 283 -13.63 7.83 -3.73
CA GLY A 283 -14.97 7.41 -3.39
C GLY A 283 -15.58 8.25 -2.27
N SER A 284 -16.89 8.19 -2.14
CA SER A 284 -17.64 8.83 -1.07
C SER A 284 -18.08 7.78 -0.06
N CYS A 285 -17.36 7.65 1.05
CA CYS A 285 -17.68 6.67 2.08
C CYS A 285 -19.02 7.05 2.77
N PRO A 286 -20.05 6.19 2.72
CA PRO A 286 -21.35 6.49 3.32
C PRO A 286 -21.39 6.24 4.84
N CYS A 287 -20.26 6.04 5.52
CA CYS A 287 -20.25 5.71 6.95
C CYS A 287 -20.79 6.82 7.86
N GLY A 288 -20.72 8.09 7.44
CA GLY A 288 -21.19 9.25 8.23
C GLY A 288 -20.49 9.44 9.59
N LYS A 289 -19.38 8.71 9.84
CA LYS A 289 -18.65 8.73 11.11
C LYS A 289 -17.27 9.37 11.01
N ILE A 290 -16.68 9.34 9.83
CA ILE A 290 -15.33 9.84 9.57
C ILE A 290 -15.42 10.88 8.46
N ASP A 291 -15.19 12.14 8.84
CA ASP A 291 -15.20 13.28 7.91
C ASP A 291 -13.79 13.50 7.33
N LEU A 292 -13.34 12.52 6.53
CA LEU A 292 -12.09 12.57 5.78
C LEU A 292 -12.34 12.05 4.37
N PRO A 293 -11.61 12.56 3.35
CA PRO A 293 -11.66 12.01 2.01
C PRO A 293 -11.40 10.51 2.01
N ALA A 294 -12.08 9.79 1.12
CA ALA A 294 -11.97 8.35 1.06
C ALA A 294 -11.60 7.85 -0.34
N LEU A 295 -10.79 6.80 -0.39
CA LEU A 295 -10.51 6.01 -1.57
C LEU A 295 -11.50 4.84 -1.61
N ALA A 296 -12.19 4.67 -2.75
CA ALA A 296 -13.01 3.49 -3.01
C ALA A 296 -12.16 2.29 -3.43
N THR A 297 -11.01 2.56 -4.03
CA THR A 297 -10.12 1.52 -4.54
C THR A 297 -8.66 1.90 -4.28
N VAL A 298 -7.86 0.95 -3.83
CA VAL A 298 -6.40 1.03 -3.76
C VAL A 298 -5.86 -0.23 -4.41
N LEU A 299 -5.27 -0.10 -5.61
CA LEU A 299 -4.79 -1.24 -6.40
C LEU A 299 -3.30 -1.54 -6.16
N GLY A 300 -2.63 -0.74 -5.32
CA GLY A 300 -1.20 -0.86 -5.09
C GLY A 300 -0.38 -0.48 -6.33
N LYS A 301 0.89 -0.88 -6.33
CA LYS A 301 1.84 -0.47 -7.37
C LYS A 301 1.39 -0.89 -8.77
N VAL A 302 1.56 0.01 -9.72
CA VAL A 302 1.45 -0.23 -11.17
C VAL A 302 2.22 -1.47 -11.64
N ARG A 303 3.14 -1.98 -10.82
CA ARG A 303 3.88 -3.24 -11.03
C ARG A 303 3.02 -4.50 -11.02
N GLY A 304 1.84 -4.46 -10.41
CA GLY A 304 0.84 -5.51 -10.53
C GLY A 304 0.02 -5.43 -11.82
N ALA A 305 0.15 -4.36 -12.60
CA ALA A 305 -0.47 -4.29 -13.91
C ALA A 305 0.36 -5.11 -14.91
N LEU A 306 -0.31 -5.90 -15.70
CA LEU A 306 0.26 -6.63 -16.83
C LEU A 306 0.17 -5.76 -18.09
N LEU A 307 0.91 -6.11 -19.12
CA LEU A 307 0.82 -5.46 -20.42
C LEU A 307 0.02 -6.33 -21.39
N HIS A 308 -0.98 -5.75 -22.02
CA HIS A 308 -1.64 -6.33 -23.16
C HIS A 308 -0.68 -6.37 -24.38
N LYS A 309 -0.95 -7.21 -25.38
CA LYS A 309 -0.11 -7.33 -26.59
C LYS A 309 0.10 -6.03 -27.37
N ASN A 310 -0.78 -5.06 -27.20
CA ASN A 310 -0.68 -3.71 -27.78
C ASN A 310 0.13 -2.72 -26.89
N GLY A 311 0.68 -3.18 -25.77
CA GLY A 311 1.45 -2.37 -24.81
C GLY A 311 0.62 -1.61 -23.78
N GLU A 312 -0.73 -1.69 -23.85
CA GLU A 312 -1.59 -1.09 -22.83
C GLU A 312 -1.48 -1.83 -21.50
N ARG A 313 -1.53 -1.08 -20.42
CA ARG A 313 -1.55 -1.64 -19.06
C ARG A 313 -2.94 -2.12 -18.70
N VAL A 314 -3.04 -3.37 -18.26
CA VAL A 314 -4.29 -3.97 -17.77
C VAL A 314 -4.15 -4.30 -16.29
N PRO A 315 -5.14 -3.96 -15.46
CA PRO A 315 -5.14 -4.28 -14.03
C PRO A 315 -5.13 -5.81 -13.84
N PHE A 316 -4.32 -6.28 -12.91
CA PHE A 316 -4.23 -7.72 -12.59
C PHE A 316 -5.45 -8.27 -11.83
N THR A 317 -6.30 -7.39 -11.29
CA THR A 317 -7.37 -7.74 -10.34
C THR A 317 -8.28 -8.84 -10.87
N GLN A 318 -8.83 -8.70 -12.08
CA GLN A 318 -9.74 -9.67 -12.67
C GLN A 318 -9.08 -11.03 -12.91
N LEU A 319 -7.83 -11.04 -13.40
CA LEU A 319 -7.07 -12.28 -13.57
C LEU A 319 -6.77 -12.93 -12.22
N SER A 320 -6.45 -12.12 -11.24
CA SER A 320 -6.21 -12.55 -9.86
C SER A 320 -7.45 -13.24 -9.27
N GLU A 321 -8.62 -12.66 -9.45
CA GLU A 321 -9.90 -13.26 -9.01
C GLU A 321 -10.14 -14.59 -9.73
N SER A 322 -10.02 -14.63 -11.05
CA SER A 322 -10.23 -15.85 -11.83
C SER A 322 -9.27 -16.98 -11.45
N LEU A 323 -8.00 -16.68 -11.19
CA LEU A 323 -7.03 -17.70 -10.76
C LEU A 323 -7.32 -18.21 -9.35
N ARG A 324 -7.75 -17.32 -8.46
CA ARG A 324 -8.09 -17.64 -7.07
C ARG A 324 -9.32 -18.54 -6.98
N ASP A 325 -10.32 -18.28 -7.81
CA ASP A 325 -11.58 -19.04 -7.83
C ASP A 325 -11.43 -20.48 -8.36
N ILE A 326 -10.25 -20.85 -8.85
CA ILE A 326 -9.95 -22.25 -9.23
C ILE A 326 -9.97 -23.11 -7.97
N PRO A 327 -10.84 -24.14 -7.89
CA PRO A 327 -10.93 -25.03 -6.73
C PRO A 327 -9.59 -25.68 -6.39
N GLY A 328 -9.16 -25.58 -5.14
CA GLY A 328 -7.86 -26.12 -4.67
C GLY A 328 -6.67 -25.18 -4.85
N MET A 329 -6.84 -24.01 -5.44
CA MET A 329 -5.80 -23.00 -5.53
C MET A 329 -5.44 -22.46 -4.13
N ARG A 330 -4.14 -22.50 -3.78
CA ARG A 330 -3.62 -22.03 -2.48
C ARG A 330 -2.76 -20.79 -2.63
N GLN A 331 -1.97 -20.73 -3.71
CA GLN A 331 -1.11 -19.58 -4.00
C GLN A 331 -0.81 -19.57 -5.51
N TYR A 332 -0.65 -18.39 -6.08
CA TYR A 332 -0.25 -18.22 -7.47
C TYR A 332 0.62 -16.99 -7.64
N GLN A 333 1.47 -17.01 -8.66
CA GLN A 333 2.27 -15.87 -9.09
C GLN A 333 2.36 -15.85 -10.60
N VAL A 334 2.06 -14.71 -11.20
CA VAL A 334 2.12 -14.48 -12.65
C VAL A 334 3.31 -13.59 -12.96
N LEU A 335 4.29 -14.11 -13.70
CA LEU A 335 5.43 -13.35 -14.22
C LEU A 335 5.24 -13.13 -15.71
N GLN A 336 5.02 -11.88 -16.12
CA GLN A 336 5.06 -11.51 -17.53
C GLN A 336 6.50 -11.28 -17.95
N ARG A 337 6.99 -12.07 -18.90
CA ARG A 337 8.37 -12.06 -19.42
C ARG A 337 8.49 -11.41 -20.80
N GLY A 338 7.38 -11.26 -21.48
CA GLY A 338 7.19 -10.60 -22.78
C GLY A 338 5.71 -10.26 -22.97
N LEU A 339 5.38 -9.44 -23.97
CA LEU A 339 3.98 -9.01 -24.19
C LEU A 339 2.98 -10.16 -24.26
N CYS A 340 3.40 -11.30 -24.80
CA CYS A 340 2.57 -12.51 -24.92
C CYS A 340 3.24 -13.74 -24.28
N ASP A 341 4.17 -13.60 -23.34
CA ASP A 341 4.89 -14.70 -22.70
C ASP A 341 4.84 -14.59 -21.18
N PHE A 342 4.26 -15.59 -20.53
CA PHE A 342 4.02 -15.63 -19.09
C PHE A 342 4.54 -16.91 -18.46
N LEU A 343 5.12 -16.78 -17.27
CA LEU A 343 5.33 -17.88 -16.34
C LEU A 343 4.29 -17.76 -15.22
N VAL A 344 3.51 -18.83 -15.03
CA VAL A 344 2.49 -18.93 -13.97
C VAL A 344 2.96 -19.99 -12.97
N ARG A 345 3.29 -19.57 -11.75
CA ARG A 345 3.62 -20.47 -10.66
C ARG A 345 2.38 -20.71 -9.82
N LEU A 346 2.12 -21.97 -9.49
CA LEU A 346 0.92 -22.38 -8.75
C LEU A 346 1.29 -23.26 -7.56
N VAL A 347 0.64 -22.99 -6.43
CA VAL A 347 0.52 -23.93 -5.30
C VAL A 347 -0.94 -24.39 -5.28
N HIS A 348 -1.17 -25.67 -5.51
CA HIS A 348 -2.51 -26.25 -5.60
C HIS A 348 -2.63 -27.50 -4.73
N SER A 349 -3.84 -27.83 -4.25
CA SER A 349 -4.08 -28.99 -3.40
C SER A 349 -3.58 -30.30 -3.99
N ASP A 350 -3.73 -30.47 -5.30
CA ASP A 350 -3.39 -31.72 -6.00
C ASP A 350 -1.89 -31.89 -6.25
N GLN A 351 -1.09 -30.85 -6.01
CA GLN A 351 0.36 -30.82 -6.19
C GLN A 351 0.86 -31.21 -7.60
N GLN A 352 -0.03 -31.41 -8.55
CA GLN A 352 0.25 -31.80 -9.92
C GLN A 352 -0.58 -30.98 -10.91
N LEU A 353 0.00 -30.66 -12.06
CA LEU A 353 -0.71 -29.98 -13.13
C LEU A 353 -1.58 -30.98 -13.91
N SER A 354 -2.85 -31.04 -13.59
CA SER A 354 -3.83 -31.81 -14.37
C SER A 354 -4.25 -31.04 -15.63
N THR A 355 -4.75 -31.75 -16.65
CA THR A 355 -5.31 -31.12 -17.85
C THR A 355 -6.47 -30.16 -17.51
N ALA A 356 -7.28 -30.51 -16.52
CA ALA A 356 -8.39 -29.67 -16.05
C ALA A 356 -7.86 -28.36 -15.41
N LEU A 357 -6.87 -28.43 -14.54
CA LEU A 357 -6.25 -27.25 -13.92
C LEU A 357 -5.60 -26.35 -14.97
N GLN A 358 -4.87 -26.94 -15.92
CA GLN A 358 -4.29 -26.20 -17.03
C GLN A 358 -5.36 -25.46 -17.84
N ALA A 359 -6.45 -26.13 -18.22
CA ALA A 359 -7.54 -25.52 -18.98
C ALA A 359 -8.23 -24.36 -18.20
N GLN A 360 -8.37 -24.48 -16.88
CA GLN A 360 -8.91 -23.41 -16.04
C GLN A 360 -7.99 -22.18 -16.01
N VAL A 361 -6.68 -22.39 -15.89
CA VAL A 361 -5.69 -21.29 -15.93
C VAL A 361 -5.70 -20.63 -17.32
N GLU A 362 -5.69 -21.39 -18.39
CA GLU A 362 -5.75 -20.88 -19.76
C GLU A 362 -7.03 -20.09 -20.02
N SER A 363 -8.17 -20.56 -19.50
CA SER A 363 -9.46 -19.85 -19.57
C SER A 363 -9.42 -18.51 -18.84
N ALA A 364 -8.80 -18.45 -17.66
CA ALA A 364 -8.63 -17.20 -16.91
C ALA A 364 -7.84 -16.17 -17.72
N PHE A 365 -6.75 -16.58 -18.36
CA PHE A 365 -5.95 -15.70 -19.21
C PHE A 365 -6.68 -15.28 -20.48
N LEU A 366 -7.37 -16.20 -21.14
CA LEU A 366 -8.18 -15.90 -22.32
C LEU A 366 -9.27 -14.87 -22.02
N ASN A 367 -9.97 -15.04 -20.90
CA ASN A 367 -11.02 -14.10 -20.46
C ASN A 367 -10.46 -12.71 -20.10
N HIS A 368 -9.28 -12.68 -19.52
CA HIS A 368 -8.65 -11.42 -19.11
C HIS A 368 -8.07 -10.63 -20.27
N PHE A 369 -7.36 -11.30 -21.21
CA PHE A 369 -6.66 -10.65 -22.32
C PHE A 369 -7.46 -10.63 -23.63
N GLY A 370 -8.53 -11.41 -23.76
CA GLY A 370 -9.26 -11.62 -25.02
C GLY A 370 -8.48 -12.47 -26.03
N TYR A 371 -7.34 -13.03 -25.64
CA TYR A 371 -6.51 -13.98 -26.40
C TYR A 371 -5.73 -14.86 -25.42
N LEU A 372 -5.31 -16.04 -25.86
CA LEU A 372 -4.48 -16.93 -25.06
C LEU A 372 -2.99 -16.62 -25.34
N PRO A 373 -2.24 -16.04 -24.39
CA PRO A 373 -0.81 -15.85 -24.53
C PRO A 373 -0.06 -17.18 -24.36
N ARG A 374 1.25 -17.19 -24.61
CA ARG A 374 2.10 -18.33 -24.27
C ARG A 374 2.21 -18.45 -22.75
N LEU A 375 1.75 -19.55 -22.20
CA LEU A 375 1.82 -19.85 -20.77
C LEU A 375 2.84 -20.96 -20.51
N VAL A 376 3.70 -20.76 -19.54
CA VAL A 376 4.48 -21.80 -18.88
C VAL A 376 3.92 -21.93 -17.47
N ILE A 377 3.26 -23.06 -17.17
CA ILE A 377 2.67 -23.29 -15.85
C ILE A 377 3.62 -24.18 -15.06
N GLN A 378 3.97 -23.77 -13.85
CA GLN A 378 4.89 -24.46 -12.98
C GLN A 378 4.24 -24.70 -11.62
N MET A 379 4.19 -25.98 -11.21
CA MET A 379 3.71 -26.34 -9.88
C MET A 379 4.85 -26.19 -8.86
N GLU A 380 4.52 -25.56 -7.74
CA GLU A 380 5.47 -25.30 -6.65
C GLU A 380 4.88 -25.81 -5.32
N PRO A 381 5.68 -26.34 -4.41
CA PRO A 381 5.21 -26.67 -3.07
C PRO A 381 4.92 -25.40 -2.25
N ILE A 382 5.64 -24.33 -2.53
CA ILE A 382 5.49 -23.00 -1.96
C ILE A 382 6.11 -21.98 -2.92
N ILE A 383 5.50 -20.82 -3.07
CA ILE A 383 6.11 -19.69 -3.77
C ILE A 383 6.73 -18.76 -2.73
N GLU A 384 8.05 -18.67 -2.76
CA GLU A 384 8.82 -17.88 -1.81
C GLU A 384 8.53 -16.37 -1.95
N ARG A 385 8.69 -15.66 -0.85
CA ARG A 385 8.59 -14.21 -0.82
C ARG A 385 9.86 -13.57 -1.33
N GLU A 386 9.76 -12.35 -1.82
CA GLU A 386 10.91 -11.52 -2.14
C GLU A 386 11.77 -11.26 -0.88
N ALA A 387 13.04 -10.89 -1.08
CA ALA A 387 13.97 -10.60 0.03
C ALA A 387 13.44 -9.52 0.99
N ASN A 388 12.55 -8.65 0.53
CA ASN A 388 11.85 -7.64 1.32
C ASN A 388 10.64 -8.19 2.12
N GLY A 389 10.42 -9.51 2.12
CA GLY A 389 9.33 -10.22 2.79
C GLY A 389 7.94 -10.05 2.16
N LYS A 390 7.82 -9.26 1.09
CA LYS A 390 6.55 -9.07 0.38
C LYS A 390 6.32 -10.19 -0.64
N PHE A 391 5.06 -10.53 -0.80
CA PHE A 391 4.61 -11.40 -1.88
C PHE A 391 3.98 -10.55 -2.98
N TYR A 392 4.34 -10.82 -4.22
CA TYR A 392 3.76 -10.17 -5.40
C TYR A 392 3.09 -11.24 -6.25
N ALA A 393 1.77 -11.20 -6.30
CA ALA A 393 0.99 -12.14 -7.12
C ALA A 393 1.17 -11.90 -8.62
N SER A 394 1.58 -10.69 -9.03
CA SER A 394 1.97 -10.41 -10.41
C SER A 394 3.27 -9.60 -10.49
N ILE A 395 4.09 -9.91 -11.48
CA ILE A 395 5.37 -9.24 -11.76
C ILE A 395 5.47 -9.06 -13.28
N CYS A 396 5.54 -7.81 -13.75
CA CYS A 396 5.81 -7.49 -15.15
C CYS A 396 7.30 -7.15 -15.32
N LYS A 397 7.99 -7.86 -16.21
CA LYS A 397 9.42 -7.68 -16.55
C LYS A 397 9.62 -7.15 -17.96
N VAL A 398 8.56 -6.68 -18.61
CA VAL A 398 8.55 -6.12 -19.97
C VAL A 398 8.75 -4.61 -19.95
#